data_36d90d5b3cb4e1885d17686f1f77cdee
#
_entry.id   36d90d5b3cb4e1885d17686f1f77cdee
#
_cell.length_a   1.000
_cell.length_b   1.000
_cell.length_c   1.000
_cell.angle_alpha   90.00
_cell.angle_beta   90.00
_cell.angle_gamma   90.00
#
_symmetry.space_group_name_H-M   'P 1'
#
loop_
_entity.id
_entity.type
_entity.pdbx_description
1 polymer ?
#
loop_
_entity_poly.entity_id
_entity_poly.type
_entity_poly.pdbx_seq_one_letter_code
_entity_poly.pdbx_strand_id
1 'polypeptide(L)'
;MRYFLFVIATFWAALAHAQDQPDPRLVRAADEVALAYVVTGDEELDANSEAGLRGLSQVMAERTTVEPGAPIGIDLDQDDLSLLTFLYWPVTDNQPSPSPQAYVRLNHFLRSGGMILFDTRDGDIAGLGGPDGGGALRRLAAPLDIPPLAPVPEDHVLTRSFYLLKDFPGRYQGRAIWAEAPPAGAEAAQGVPFRNLNDGVSPVVIGGNSWAEAWAVDDNGLPLFTVGSGLDGERQREMARRFGVNLIMYVLTGNYKSDQVHVPALLDRLRQEEVIQ
;
A
#
# COMPACT_ATOMS: atom_id res chain seq x y z
N MET A 1 54.22 27.06 -4.01
CA MET A 1 53.72 25.66 -3.97
C MET A 1 52.85 25.31 -2.74
N ARG A 2 52.86 26.08 -1.66
CA ARG A 2 52.02 25.77 -0.44
C ARG A 2 50.57 26.22 -0.54
N TYR A 3 50.22 27.19 -1.37
CA TYR A 3 48.83 27.70 -1.52
C TYR A 3 47.97 26.88 -2.50
N PHE A 4 48.57 26.11 -3.39
CA PHE A 4 47.85 25.27 -4.35
C PHE A 4 47.27 24.00 -3.74
N LEU A 5 47.87 23.48 -2.70
CA LEU A 5 47.39 22.32 -1.94
C LEU A 5 46.19 22.64 -1.05
N PHE A 6 46.04 23.89 -0.61
CA PHE A 6 44.92 24.29 0.26
C PHE A 6 43.60 24.47 -0.54
N VAL A 7 43.68 24.88 -1.80
CA VAL A 7 42.50 25.05 -2.66
C VAL A 7 41.92 23.70 -3.11
N ILE A 8 42.75 22.69 -3.32
CA ILE A 8 42.30 21.34 -3.70
C ILE A 8 41.61 20.64 -2.50
N ALA A 9 42.11 20.83 -1.27
CA ALA A 9 41.52 20.22 -0.07
C ALA A 9 40.13 20.81 0.27
N THR A 10 39.88 22.11 0.00
CA THR A 10 38.56 22.74 0.22
C THR A 10 37.55 22.35 -0.86
N PHE A 11 37.99 22.03 -2.07
CA PHE A 11 37.09 21.58 -3.13
C PHE A 11 36.59 20.13 -2.91
N TRP A 12 37.44 19.28 -2.30
CA TRP A 12 37.03 17.91 -1.94
C TRP A 12 36.08 17.84 -0.74
N ALA A 13 36.21 18.77 0.21
CA ALA A 13 35.28 18.85 1.35
C ALA A 13 33.86 19.31 0.94
N ALA A 14 33.72 20.10 -0.14
CA ALA A 14 32.45 20.56 -0.63
C ALA A 14 31.68 19.45 -1.40
N LEU A 15 32.39 18.48 -1.99
CA LEU A 15 31.77 17.32 -2.67
C LEU A 15 31.25 16.24 -1.71
N ALA A 16 31.78 16.17 -0.48
CA ALA A 16 31.38 15.17 0.50
C ALA A 16 30.05 15.50 1.22
N HIS A 17 29.51 16.73 1.08
CA HIS A 17 28.25 17.15 1.71
C HIS A 17 27.03 17.14 0.77
N ALA A 18 27.20 16.68 -0.46
CA ALA A 18 26.10 16.66 -1.45
C ALA A 18 25.32 15.32 -1.50
N GLN A 19 25.61 14.39 -0.58
CA GLN A 19 25.16 13.01 -0.76
C GLN A 19 24.08 12.51 0.20
N ASP A 20 23.45 13.36 1.02
CA ASP A 20 22.47 12.81 1.98
C ASP A 20 21.31 13.77 2.27
N GLN A 21 20.80 14.44 1.25
CA GLN A 21 19.49 15.06 1.39
C GLN A 21 18.43 14.06 0.95
N PRO A 22 17.52 13.66 1.86
CA PRO A 22 16.42 12.77 1.48
C PRO A 22 15.62 13.40 0.33
N ASP A 23 15.13 12.56 -0.58
CA ASP A 23 14.32 13.00 -1.71
C ASP A 23 13.17 13.89 -1.22
N PRO A 24 13.05 15.14 -1.69
CA PRO A 24 11.99 16.05 -1.26
C PRO A 24 10.58 15.51 -1.51
N ARG A 25 10.41 14.56 -2.47
CA ARG A 25 9.14 13.88 -2.72
C ARG A 25 8.81 12.94 -1.55
N LEU A 26 9.78 12.16 -1.08
CA LEU A 26 9.60 11.24 0.04
C LEU A 26 9.47 11.96 1.37
N VAL A 27 10.15 13.09 1.55
CA VAL A 27 9.99 13.94 2.75
C VAL A 27 8.56 14.49 2.84
N ARG A 28 8.01 14.98 1.72
CA ARG A 28 6.60 15.38 1.69
C ARG A 28 5.65 14.24 1.96
N ALA A 29 5.97 13.03 1.47
CA ALA A 29 5.20 11.83 1.76
C ALA A 29 5.17 11.44 3.25
N ALA A 30 6.14 11.88 4.04
CA ALA A 30 6.18 11.67 5.49
C ALA A 30 5.33 12.69 6.26
N ASP A 31 5.22 13.92 5.75
CA ASP A 31 4.39 14.97 6.35
C ASP A 31 2.91 14.83 5.99
N GLU A 32 2.61 14.21 4.84
CA GLU A 32 1.28 13.97 4.31
C GLU A 32 1.10 12.46 4.10
N VAL A 33 -0.12 11.95 4.24
CA VAL A 33 -0.41 10.56 3.86
C VAL A 33 -0.23 10.43 2.35
N ALA A 34 0.85 9.79 1.89
CA ALA A 34 1.08 9.59 0.47
C ALA A 34 0.59 8.21 0.02
N LEU A 35 -0.19 8.19 -1.05
CA LEU A 35 -0.54 6.97 -1.75
C LEU A 35 0.53 6.70 -2.81
N ALA A 36 1.29 5.62 -2.63
CA ALA A 36 2.38 5.28 -3.52
C ALA A 36 2.00 4.14 -4.48
N TYR A 37 2.59 4.13 -5.68
CA TYR A 37 2.48 3.03 -6.64
C TYR A 37 3.85 2.61 -7.17
N VAL A 38 3.99 1.34 -7.51
CA VAL A 38 5.20 0.80 -8.12
C VAL A 38 5.27 1.24 -9.58
N VAL A 39 6.39 1.85 -9.97
CA VAL A 39 6.70 2.12 -11.37
C VAL A 39 7.06 0.79 -12.05
N THR A 40 6.26 0.41 -13.04
CA THR A 40 6.38 -0.89 -13.72
C THR A 40 7.27 -0.84 -14.95
N GLY A 41 7.52 0.35 -15.50
CA GLY A 41 8.16 0.58 -16.78
C GLY A 41 7.20 0.53 -17.98
N ASP A 42 5.91 0.32 -17.73
CA ASP A 42 4.82 0.50 -18.69
C ASP A 42 4.19 1.88 -18.44
N GLU A 43 4.48 2.84 -19.33
CA GLU A 43 4.08 4.24 -19.16
C GLU A 43 2.56 4.42 -19.05
N GLU A 44 1.77 3.63 -19.77
CA GLU A 44 0.31 3.70 -19.71
C GLU A 44 -0.20 3.18 -18.37
N LEU A 45 0.35 2.06 -17.89
CA LEU A 45 -0.03 1.48 -16.62
C LEU A 45 0.38 2.35 -15.44
N ASP A 46 1.57 2.93 -15.50
CA ASP A 46 2.08 3.84 -14.49
C ASP A 46 1.22 5.12 -14.41
N ALA A 47 0.86 5.70 -15.56
CA ALA A 47 -0.07 6.84 -15.64
C ALA A 47 -1.48 6.49 -15.11
N ASN A 48 -1.99 5.29 -15.41
CA ASN A 48 -3.28 4.82 -14.90
C ASN A 48 -3.24 4.62 -13.37
N SER A 49 -2.14 4.12 -12.85
CA SER A 49 -1.93 3.96 -11.40
C SER A 49 -1.90 5.30 -10.69
N GLU A 50 -1.17 6.28 -11.23
CA GLU A 50 -1.14 7.65 -10.71
C GLU A 50 -2.53 8.28 -10.73
N ALA A 51 -3.24 8.23 -11.88
CA ALA A 51 -4.59 8.79 -12.01
C ALA A 51 -5.59 8.10 -11.06
N GLY A 52 -5.45 6.78 -10.86
CA GLY A 52 -6.25 6.02 -9.91
C GLY A 52 -6.05 6.45 -8.47
N LEU A 53 -4.81 6.54 -8.03
CA LEU A 53 -4.51 6.98 -6.67
C LEU A 53 -4.84 8.46 -6.46
N ARG A 54 -4.73 9.33 -7.48
CA ARG A 54 -5.20 10.71 -7.44
C ARG A 54 -6.71 10.77 -7.20
N GLY A 55 -7.49 9.99 -7.94
CA GLY A 55 -8.93 9.90 -7.73
C GLY A 55 -9.30 9.35 -6.34
N LEU A 56 -8.55 8.35 -5.85
CA LEU A 56 -8.74 7.86 -4.48
C LEU A 56 -8.39 8.92 -3.43
N SER A 57 -7.29 9.67 -3.61
CA SER A 57 -6.92 10.79 -2.72
C SER A 57 -8.02 11.84 -2.62
N GLN A 58 -8.63 12.22 -3.75
CA GLN A 58 -9.76 13.15 -3.76
C GLN A 58 -10.96 12.60 -2.96
N VAL A 59 -11.31 11.34 -3.18
CA VAL A 59 -12.40 10.67 -2.45
C VAL A 59 -12.10 10.60 -0.95
N MET A 60 -10.85 10.35 -0.56
CA MET A 60 -10.42 10.35 0.84
C MET A 60 -10.61 11.73 1.49
N ALA A 61 -10.12 12.78 0.85
CA ALA A 61 -10.24 14.17 1.33
C ALA A 61 -11.71 14.62 1.43
N GLU A 62 -12.58 14.20 0.51
CA GLU A 62 -14.00 14.53 0.52
C GLU A 62 -14.79 13.81 1.62
N ARG A 63 -14.37 12.60 2.02
CA ARG A 63 -15.21 11.69 2.85
C ARG A 63 -14.64 11.41 4.23
N THR A 64 -13.39 11.76 4.46
CA THR A 64 -12.69 11.48 5.72
C THR A 64 -11.94 12.73 6.19
N THR A 65 -11.29 12.65 7.33
CA THR A 65 -10.36 13.70 7.81
C THR A 65 -8.95 13.51 7.31
N VAL A 66 -8.70 12.49 6.47
CA VAL A 66 -7.40 12.22 5.86
C VAL A 66 -7.32 12.96 4.54
N GLU A 67 -6.34 13.83 4.41
CA GLU A 67 -6.05 14.59 3.18
C GLU A 67 -4.75 14.06 2.58
N PRO A 68 -4.81 13.02 1.71
CA PRO A 68 -3.61 12.50 1.09
C PRO A 68 -2.98 13.52 0.14
N GLY A 69 -1.66 13.57 0.12
CA GLY A 69 -0.90 14.34 -0.86
C GLY A 69 -1.01 13.76 -2.29
N ALA A 70 -0.25 14.34 -3.21
CA ALA A 70 -0.16 13.83 -4.57
C ALA A 70 0.41 12.39 -4.57
N PRO A 71 -0.12 11.49 -5.42
CA PRO A 71 0.42 10.14 -5.55
C PRO A 71 1.89 10.14 -5.95
N ILE A 72 2.64 9.13 -5.50
CA ILE A 72 4.08 9.02 -5.73
C ILE A 72 4.40 7.72 -6.44
N GLY A 73 5.04 7.80 -7.62
CA GLY A 73 5.63 6.66 -8.30
C GLY A 73 6.95 6.26 -7.62
N ILE A 74 7.09 4.98 -7.32
CA ILE A 74 8.24 4.40 -6.60
C ILE A 74 9.02 3.47 -7.52
N ASP A 75 10.29 3.79 -7.73
CA ASP A 75 11.27 2.86 -8.26
C ASP A 75 11.79 1.99 -7.13
N LEU A 76 11.43 0.72 -7.12
CA LEU A 76 11.80 -0.22 -6.06
C LEU A 76 13.31 -0.41 -5.91
N ASP A 77 14.08 -0.15 -6.97
CA ASP A 77 15.53 -0.31 -6.96
C ASP A 77 16.27 0.94 -6.47
N GLN A 78 15.62 2.12 -6.46
CA GLN A 78 16.25 3.39 -6.12
C GLN A 78 15.68 4.03 -4.85
N ASP A 79 14.35 3.99 -4.70
CA ASP A 79 13.65 4.77 -3.68
C ASP A 79 13.65 4.08 -2.30
N ASP A 80 13.57 4.90 -1.25
CA ASP A 80 13.41 4.44 0.13
C ASP A 80 11.91 4.30 0.46
N LEU A 81 11.53 3.16 1.02
CA LEU A 81 10.15 2.83 1.38
C LEU A 81 9.81 3.17 2.85
N SER A 82 10.77 3.60 3.65
CA SER A 82 10.63 3.73 5.11
C SER A 82 9.58 4.75 5.56
N LEU A 83 9.27 5.72 4.68
CA LEU A 83 8.30 6.78 4.95
C LEU A 83 6.90 6.48 4.38
N LEU A 84 6.72 5.33 3.74
CA LEU A 84 5.47 4.93 3.14
C LEU A 84 4.71 3.96 4.06
N THR A 85 3.38 4.02 3.99
CA THR A 85 2.49 3.08 4.69
C THR A 85 1.72 2.19 3.74
N PHE A 86 1.53 2.63 2.50
CA PHE A 86 0.75 1.94 1.48
C PHE A 86 1.48 1.96 0.13
N LEU A 87 1.45 0.82 -0.57
CA LEU A 87 2.02 0.67 -1.90
C LEU A 87 1.05 -0.11 -2.80
N TYR A 88 0.56 0.53 -3.86
CA TYR A 88 -0.19 -0.12 -4.92
C TYR A 88 0.78 -0.75 -5.92
N TRP A 89 0.62 -2.03 -6.22
CA TRP A 89 1.47 -2.75 -7.16
C TRP A 89 0.63 -3.40 -8.26
N PRO A 90 0.49 -2.75 -9.42
CA PRO A 90 -0.14 -3.36 -10.58
C PRO A 90 0.80 -4.43 -11.15
N VAL A 91 0.30 -5.65 -11.29
CA VAL A 91 1.11 -6.78 -11.74
C VAL A 91 0.99 -6.95 -13.25
N THR A 92 2.13 -7.11 -13.94
CA THR A 92 2.19 -7.44 -15.36
C THR A 92 3.15 -8.59 -15.64
N ASP A 93 2.91 -9.32 -16.72
CA ASP A 93 3.76 -10.46 -17.11
C ASP A 93 5.18 -10.04 -17.46
N ASN A 94 5.33 -8.87 -18.07
CA ASN A 94 6.60 -8.36 -18.58
C ASN A 94 7.41 -7.54 -17.58
N GLN A 95 6.86 -7.26 -16.39
CA GLN A 95 7.54 -6.47 -15.37
C GLN A 95 8.82 -7.19 -14.92
N PRO A 96 9.98 -6.51 -14.89
CA PRO A 96 11.20 -7.07 -14.33
C PRO A 96 11.06 -7.35 -12.84
N SER A 97 11.72 -8.40 -12.37
CA SER A 97 11.80 -8.64 -10.92
C SER A 97 12.72 -7.58 -10.28
N PRO A 98 12.33 -7.02 -9.13
CA PRO A 98 13.20 -6.14 -8.34
C PRO A 98 14.53 -6.79 -8.00
N SER A 99 15.56 -5.99 -7.74
CA SER A 99 16.86 -6.48 -7.30
C SER A 99 16.77 -7.15 -5.91
N PRO A 100 17.77 -7.98 -5.53
CA PRO A 100 17.82 -8.53 -4.17
C PRO A 100 17.81 -7.45 -3.07
N GLN A 101 18.40 -6.28 -3.32
CA GLN A 101 18.40 -5.15 -2.40
C GLN A 101 17.02 -4.51 -2.27
N ALA A 102 16.27 -4.41 -3.37
CA ALA A 102 14.89 -3.94 -3.36
C ALA A 102 13.99 -4.89 -2.55
N TYR A 103 14.18 -6.20 -2.66
CA TYR A 103 13.45 -7.17 -1.84
C TYR A 103 13.78 -7.05 -0.34
N VAL A 104 15.01 -6.72 0.02
CA VAL A 104 15.37 -6.44 1.43
C VAL A 104 14.57 -5.23 1.95
N ARG A 105 14.49 -4.13 1.16
CA ARG A 105 13.69 -2.95 1.51
C ARG A 105 12.21 -3.25 1.58
N LEU A 106 11.66 -3.99 0.62
CA LEU A 106 10.25 -4.41 0.62
C LEU A 106 9.92 -5.27 1.84
N ASN A 107 10.75 -6.25 2.19
CA ASN A 107 10.55 -7.06 3.38
C ASN A 107 10.68 -6.25 4.67
N HIS A 108 11.55 -5.23 4.70
CA HIS A 108 11.59 -4.29 5.82
C HIS A 108 10.30 -3.47 5.89
N PHE A 109 9.82 -2.92 4.78
CA PHE A 109 8.56 -2.19 4.67
C PHE A 109 7.37 -3.01 5.19
N LEU A 110 7.23 -4.28 4.76
CA LEU A 110 6.16 -5.16 5.25
C LEU A 110 6.24 -5.42 6.76
N ARG A 111 7.45 -5.66 7.28
CA ARG A 111 7.67 -5.90 8.73
C ARG A 111 7.48 -4.64 9.59
N SER A 112 7.67 -3.46 9.03
CA SER A 112 7.46 -2.18 9.74
C SER A 112 6.01 -1.67 9.70
N GLY A 113 5.09 -2.47 9.16
CA GLY A 113 3.66 -2.14 9.13
C GLY A 113 3.17 -1.54 7.81
N GLY A 114 4.02 -1.49 6.80
CA GLY A 114 3.61 -1.15 5.45
C GLY A 114 2.74 -2.23 4.81
N MET A 115 1.85 -1.84 3.90
CA MET A 115 0.98 -2.75 3.18
C MET A 115 1.15 -2.61 1.66
N ILE A 116 1.21 -3.75 0.97
CA ILE A 116 1.18 -3.82 -0.49
C ILE A 116 -0.21 -4.31 -0.95
N LEU A 117 -0.87 -3.54 -1.82
CA LEU A 117 -2.01 -4.00 -2.60
C LEU A 117 -1.50 -4.50 -3.96
N PHE A 118 -1.45 -5.81 -4.15
CA PHE A 118 -1.22 -6.39 -5.47
C PHE A 118 -2.52 -6.45 -6.26
N ASP A 119 -2.54 -5.83 -7.43
CA ASP A 119 -3.65 -5.89 -8.39
C ASP A 119 -3.19 -6.66 -9.62
N THR A 120 -3.65 -7.90 -9.75
CA THR A 120 -3.27 -8.77 -10.87
C THR A 120 -3.96 -8.38 -12.18
N ARG A 121 -4.99 -7.53 -12.10
CA ARG A 121 -5.71 -6.96 -13.24
C ARG A 121 -6.29 -8.00 -14.21
N ASP A 122 -6.53 -9.20 -13.73
CA ASP A 122 -7.07 -10.34 -14.47
C ASP A 122 -8.58 -10.55 -14.24
N GLY A 123 -9.25 -9.53 -13.72
CA GLY A 123 -10.68 -9.57 -13.39
C GLY A 123 -11.61 -9.78 -14.59
N ASP A 124 -11.14 -9.51 -15.81
CA ASP A 124 -11.83 -9.75 -17.07
C ASP A 124 -11.67 -11.20 -17.60
N ILE A 125 -10.72 -11.98 -17.03
CA ILE A 125 -10.42 -13.33 -17.49
C ILE A 125 -11.22 -14.36 -16.69
N ALA A 126 -12.21 -14.98 -17.30
CA ALA A 126 -13.00 -16.01 -16.64
C ALA A 126 -12.15 -17.26 -16.31
N GLY A 127 -12.26 -17.75 -15.07
CA GLY A 127 -11.65 -19.02 -14.64
C GLY A 127 -10.27 -18.92 -13.98
N LEU A 128 -9.62 -17.77 -13.97
CA LEU A 128 -8.41 -17.56 -13.21
C LEU A 128 -8.78 -16.96 -11.84
N GLY A 129 -9.06 -17.78 -10.86
CA GLY A 129 -9.46 -17.34 -9.52
C GLY A 129 -8.68 -18.04 -8.43
N GLY A 130 -7.51 -17.55 -8.12
CA GLY A 130 -6.72 -18.03 -6.98
C GLY A 130 -5.73 -16.95 -6.54
N PRO A 131 -5.12 -17.10 -5.35
CA PRO A 131 -4.11 -16.15 -4.87
C PRO A 131 -2.87 -16.13 -5.76
N ASP A 132 -2.77 -17.10 -6.66
CA ASP A 132 -1.60 -17.27 -7.51
C ASP A 132 -1.48 -16.21 -8.62
N GLY A 133 -2.56 -15.45 -8.93
CA GLY A 133 -2.57 -14.28 -9.85
C GLY A 133 -1.77 -14.44 -11.15
N GLY A 134 -1.67 -15.68 -11.66
CA GLY A 134 -0.79 -15.99 -12.76
C GLY A 134 0.69 -16.10 -12.38
N GLY A 135 1.53 -16.41 -13.36
CA GLY A 135 2.98 -16.60 -13.16
C GLY A 135 3.71 -15.33 -12.73
N ALA A 136 3.21 -14.16 -13.12
CA ALA A 136 3.83 -12.87 -12.81
C ALA A 136 3.80 -12.56 -11.31
N LEU A 137 2.63 -12.61 -10.67
CA LEU A 137 2.54 -12.38 -9.24
C LEU A 137 3.41 -13.35 -8.45
N ARG A 138 3.36 -14.65 -8.80
CA ARG A 138 4.19 -15.66 -8.12
C ARG A 138 5.68 -15.34 -8.26
N ARG A 139 6.14 -14.92 -9.43
CA ARG A 139 7.53 -14.54 -9.69
C ARG A 139 7.94 -13.30 -8.88
N LEU A 140 7.09 -12.27 -8.86
CA LEU A 140 7.37 -11.01 -8.18
C LEU A 140 7.27 -11.13 -6.66
N ALA A 141 6.33 -11.93 -6.16
CA ALA A 141 6.07 -12.07 -4.73
C ALA A 141 6.91 -13.17 -4.06
N ALA A 142 7.51 -14.10 -4.79
CA ALA A 142 8.25 -15.23 -4.24
C ALA A 142 9.36 -14.86 -3.23
N PRO A 143 10.13 -13.76 -3.39
CA PRO A 143 11.15 -13.37 -2.42
C PRO A 143 10.62 -12.55 -1.23
N LEU A 144 9.31 -12.28 -1.17
CA LEU A 144 8.70 -11.51 -0.09
C LEU A 144 8.30 -12.40 1.09
N ASP A 145 8.46 -11.87 2.30
CA ASP A 145 8.02 -12.49 3.55
C ASP A 145 6.49 -12.34 3.71
N ILE A 146 5.72 -13.00 2.86
CA ILE A 146 4.25 -12.95 2.87
C ILE A 146 3.72 -14.06 3.79
N PRO A 147 2.84 -13.74 4.77
CA PRO A 147 2.18 -14.74 5.59
C PRO A 147 1.23 -15.60 4.75
N PRO A 148 0.78 -16.75 5.28
CA PRO A 148 -0.29 -17.51 4.64
C PRO A 148 -1.51 -16.63 4.36
N LEU A 149 -2.08 -16.74 3.17
CA LEU A 149 -3.21 -15.93 2.74
C LEU A 149 -4.49 -16.76 2.67
N ALA A 150 -5.63 -16.12 2.93
CA ALA A 150 -6.96 -16.67 2.75
C ALA A 150 -7.89 -15.64 2.09
N PRO A 151 -8.98 -16.07 1.45
CA PRO A 151 -10.01 -15.15 1.00
C PRO A 151 -10.53 -14.32 2.19
N VAL A 152 -10.70 -13.02 1.98
CA VAL A 152 -11.19 -12.11 3.02
C VAL A 152 -12.62 -12.52 3.42
N PRO A 153 -12.84 -12.92 4.69
CA PRO A 153 -14.17 -13.28 5.15
C PRO A 153 -15.04 -12.05 5.42
N GLU A 154 -16.36 -12.23 5.49
CA GLU A 154 -17.32 -11.13 5.70
C GLU A 154 -17.08 -10.36 7.01
N ASP A 155 -16.54 -11.02 8.04
CA ASP A 155 -16.24 -10.43 9.34
C ASP A 155 -14.83 -9.83 9.44
N HIS A 156 -14.08 -9.75 8.36
CA HIS A 156 -12.75 -9.13 8.34
C HIS A 156 -12.82 -7.62 8.60
N VAL A 157 -11.80 -7.05 9.25
CA VAL A 157 -11.78 -5.60 9.55
C VAL A 157 -11.88 -4.74 8.28
N LEU A 158 -11.25 -5.17 7.19
CA LEU A 158 -11.30 -4.48 5.90
C LEU A 158 -12.73 -4.30 5.36
N THR A 159 -13.68 -5.18 5.71
CA THR A 159 -15.09 -5.05 5.29
C THR A 159 -15.84 -3.94 6.00
N ARG A 160 -15.27 -3.35 7.07
CA ARG A 160 -15.95 -2.40 7.96
C ARG A 160 -15.03 -1.33 8.58
N SER A 161 -13.84 -1.13 8.04
CA SER A 161 -12.90 -0.14 8.57
C SER A 161 -13.45 1.30 8.49
N PHE A 162 -14.30 1.58 7.50
CA PHE A 162 -15.03 2.85 7.36
C PHE A 162 -16.45 2.63 6.83
N TYR A 163 -16.61 1.92 5.70
CA TYR A 163 -17.89 1.52 5.13
C TYR A 163 -18.16 0.04 5.41
N LEU A 164 -19.43 -0.36 5.46
CA LEU A 164 -19.82 -1.77 5.45
C LEU A 164 -19.82 -2.29 4.01
N LEU A 165 -18.93 -3.22 3.71
CA LEU A 165 -18.75 -3.80 2.38
C LEU A 165 -19.03 -5.30 2.42
N LYS A 166 -19.66 -5.81 1.36
CA LYS A 166 -19.87 -7.25 1.13
C LYS A 166 -18.99 -7.80 0.02
N ASP A 167 -18.55 -6.92 -0.88
CA ASP A 167 -17.72 -7.21 -2.03
C ASP A 167 -16.73 -6.08 -2.29
N PHE A 168 -15.78 -6.31 -3.17
CA PHE A 168 -14.65 -5.42 -3.42
C PHE A 168 -14.44 -5.20 -4.92
N PRO A 169 -15.46 -4.69 -5.64
CA PRO A 169 -15.34 -4.46 -7.06
C PRO A 169 -14.30 -3.40 -7.38
N GLY A 170 -13.72 -3.49 -8.56
CA GLY A 170 -12.96 -2.46 -9.22
C GLY A 170 -13.60 -2.10 -10.56
N ARG A 171 -12.80 -1.96 -11.62
CA ARG A 171 -13.31 -1.89 -12.99
C ARG A 171 -14.07 -3.16 -13.36
N TYR A 172 -13.58 -4.30 -12.84
CA TYR A 172 -14.21 -5.59 -12.90
C TYR A 172 -14.75 -6.00 -11.53
N GLN A 173 -15.55 -7.08 -11.49
CA GLN A 173 -16.13 -7.60 -10.25
C GLN A 173 -16.11 -9.13 -10.26
N GLY A 174 -16.31 -9.74 -9.09
CA GLY A 174 -16.42 -11.19 -8.95
C GLY A 174 -15.10 -11.88 -8.61
N ARG A 175 -13.98 -11.16 -8.50
CA ARG A 175 -12.74 -11.71 -7.96
C ARG A 175 -12.72 -11.59 -6.44
N ALA A 176 -12.40 -12.70 -5.80
CA ALA A 176 -12.10 -12.71 -4.38
C ALA A 176 -10.82 -11.92 -4.11
N ILE A 177 -10.79 -11.20 -2.99
CA ILE A 177 -9.55 -10.64 -2.48
C ILE A 177 -8.99 -11.53 -1.37
N TRP A 178 -7.68 -11.53 -1.27
CA TRP A 178 -6.92 -12.33 -0.34
C TRP A 178 -6.13 -11.43 0.60
N ALA A 179 -6.14 -11.79 1.87
CA ALA A 179 -5.36 -11.12 2.91
C ALA A 179 -4.76 -12.19 3.84
N GLU A 180 -4.01 -11.79 4.84
CA GLU A 180 -3.44 -12.69 5.83
C GLU A 180 -4.52 -13.61 6.42
N ALA A 181 -4.23 -14.90 6.41
CA ALA A 181 -5.12 -15.90 6.96
C ALA A 181 -5.28 -15.70 8.48
N PRO A 182 -6.48 -15.88 9.04
CA PRO A 182 -6.65 -15.82 10.49
C PRO A 182 -5.78 -16.89 11.16
N PRO A 183 -5.28 -16.62 12.38
CA PRO A 183 -4.47 -17.59 13.12
C PRO A 183 -5.25 -18.88 13.36
N ALA A 184 -4.53 -20.01 13.42
CA ALA A 184 -5.13 -21.30 13.71
C ALA A 184 -5.88 -21.26 15.06
N GLY A 185 -7.16 -21.66 15.06
CA GLY A 185 -8.00 -21.62 16.25
C GLY A 185 -8.73 -20.28 16.51
N ALA A 186 -8.70 -19.35 15.59
CA ALA A 186 -9.53 -18.14 15.62
C ALA A 186 -11.01 -18.50 15.44
N GLU A 187 -11.62 -19.10 16.47
CA GLU A 187 -13.06 -19.36 16.51
C GLU A 187 -13.79 -18.14 17.10
N ALA A 188 -15.05 -17.92 16.67
CA ALA A 188 -15.90 -16.93 17.29
C ALA A 188 -16.12 -17.31 18.76
N ALA A 189 -15.67 -16.48 19.68
CA ALA A 189 -15.98 -16.66 21.09
C ALA A 189 -17.50 -16.55 21.27
N GLN A 190 -18.11 -17.47 22.06
CA GLN A 190 -19.55 -17.43 22.31
C GLN A 190 -19.95 -16.06 22.91
N GLY A 191 -20.89 -15.38 22.26
CA GLY A 191 -21.38 -14.07 22.68
C GLY A 191 -20.64 -12.85 22.12
N VAL A 192 -19.58 -13.04 21.33
CA VAL A 192 -18.91 -11.96 20.61
C VAL A 192 -19.28 -12.08 19.13
N PRO A 193 -19.87 -11.04 18.50
CA PRO A 193 -20.33 -11.12 17.11
C PRO A 193 -19.22 -11.26 16.07
N PHE A 194 -17.96 -11.14 16.49
CA PHE A 194 -16.79 -11.16 15.59
C PHE A 194 -15.71 -12.10 16.13
N ARG A 195 -15.05 -12.83 15.22
CA ARG A 195 -13.86 -13.62 15.54
C ARG A 195 -12.73 -12.67 15.93
N ASN A 196 -11.87 -13.12 16.84
CA ASN A 196 -10.63 -12.44 17.15
C ASN A 196 -9.65 -12.71 15.99
N LEU A 197 -9.82 -11.95 14.92
CA LEU A 197 -8.89 -11.92 13.79
C LEU A 197 -7.67 -11.11 14.22
N ASN A 198 -6.52 -11.35 13.59
CA ASN A 198 -5.30 -10.61 13.89
C ASN A 198 -5.60 -9.13 14.12
N ASP A 199 -5.18 -8.58 15.25
CA ASP A 199 -5.32 -7.14 15.54
C ASP A 199 -4.41 -6.26 14.66
N GLY A 200 -3.55 -6.88 13.84
CA GLY A 200 -2.67 -6.24 12.89
C GLY A 200 -3.30 -6.02 11.52
N VAL A 201 -2.71 -5.11 10.76
CA VAL A 201 -3.00 -4.93 9.33
C VAL A 201 -2.34 -6.08 8.56
N SER A 202 -3.08 -6.71 7.64
CA SER A 202 -2.46 -7.64 6.70
C SER A 202 -1.36 -6.91 5.91
N PRO A 203 -0.13 -7.42 5.87
CA PRO A 203 0.95 -6.77 5.14
C PRO A 203 0.73 -6.79 3.63
N VAL A 204 -0.14 -7.69 3.17
CA VAL A 204 -0.43 -7.86 1.73
C VAL A 204 -1.92 -8.08 1.53
N VAL A 205 -2.47 -7.39 0.54
CA VAL A 205 -3.80 -7.64 -0.02
C VAL A 205 -3.64 -7.94 -1.51
N ILE A 206 -4.27 -9.01 -1.98
CA ILE A 206 -4.17 -9.45 -3.38
C ILE A 206 -5.55 -9.54 -3.99
N GLY A 207 -5.69 -9.07 -5.21
CA GLY A 207 -6.87 -9.27 -6.04
C GLY A 207 -6.63 -8.86 -7.48
N GLY A 208 -7.68 -8.88 -8.31
CA GLY A 208 -7.53 -8.69 -9.76
C GLY A 208 -8.60 -7.82 -10.39
N ASN A 209 -9.24 -6.95 -9.62
CA ASN A 209 -10.41 -6.19 -10.09
C ASN A 209 -10.07 -4.88 -10.80
N SER A 210 -8.79 -4.58 -11.08
CA SER A 210 -8.33 -3.35 -11.73
C SER A 210 -8.82 -2.10 -10.99
N TRP A 211 -8.43 -1.97 -9.74
CA TRP A 211 -8.95 -0.92 -8.85
C TRP A 211 -8.47 0.47 -9.26
N ALA A 212 -7.19 0.64 -9.63
CA ALA A 212 -6.70 1.93 -10.07
C ALA A 212 -7.53 2.49 -11.23
N GLU A 213 -7.91 1.68 -12.19
CA GLU A 213 -8.75 2.09 -13.31
C GLU A 213 -10.17 2.48 -12.86
N ALA A 214 -10.72 1.85 -11.81
CA ALA A 214 -12.01 2.23 -11.26
C ALA A 214 -11.97 3.57 -10.51
N TRP A 215 -10.83 3.93 -9.93
CA TRP A 215 -10.61 5.18 -9.20
C TRP A 215 -10.14 6.31 -10.10
N ALA A 216 -9.53 5.99 -11.26
CA ALA A 216 -8.86 6.95 -12.13
C ALA A 216 -9.77 8.07 -12.62
N VAL A 217 -9.28 9.29 -12.46
CA VAL A 217 -9.92 10.52 -12.93
C VAL A 217 -8.94 11.39 -13.72
N ASP A 218 -9.49 12.19 -14.63
CA ASP A 218 -8.73 13.25 -15.30
C ASP A 218 -8.51 14.47 -14.39
N ASP A 219 -7.88 15.51 -14.92
CA ASP A 219 -7.60 16.74 -14.18
C ASP A 219 -8.87 17.54 -13.78
N ASN A 220 -10.02 17.20 -14.36
CA ASN A 220 -11.32 17.79 -14.03
C ASN A 220 -12.12 16.91 -13.05
N GLY A 221 -11.55 15.79 -12.60
CA GLY A 221 -12.22 14.83 -11.73
C GLY A 221 -13.18 13.89 -12.44
N LEU A 222 -13.18 13.85 -13.79
CA LEU A 222 -14.01 12.96 -14.56
C LEU A 222 -13.37 11.56 -14.68
N PRO A 223 -14.17 10.49 -14.59
CA PRO A 223 -13.66 9.13 -14.72
C PRO A 223 -12.97 8.86 -16.06
N LEU A 224 -11.77 8.30 -16.03
CA LEU A 224 -11.01 7.94 -17.25
C LEU A 224 -11.49 6.62 -17.88
N PHE A 225 -12.03 5.71 -17.08
CA PHE A 225 -12.43 4.39 -17.54
C PHE A 225 -13.92 4.15 -17.33
N THR A 226 -14.53 3.38 -18.22
CA THR A 226 -15.89 2.88 -18.02
C THR A 226 -15.85 1.74 -16.99
N VAL A 227 -16.75 1.79 -16.01
CA VAL A 227 -16.97 0.73 -15.01
C VAL A 227 -18.42 0.27 -15.16
N GLY A 228 -18.61 -1.00 -15.53
CA GLY A 228 -19.94 -1.53 -15.77
C GLY A 228 -20.76 -0.73 -16.80
N SER A 229 -22.07 -0.75 -16.67
CA SER A 229 -22.98 0.00 -17.56
C SER A 229 -24.14 0.64 -16.79
N GLY A 230 -24.55 1.84 -17.21
CA GLY A 230 -25.69 2.57 -16.64
C GLY A 230 -25.59 2.71 -15.11
N LEU A 231 -26.73 2.62 -14.42
CA LEU A 231 -26.79 2.79 -12.97
C LEU A 231 -26.03 1.72 -12.18
N ASP A 232 -25.90 0.50 -12.72
CA ASP A 232 -25.14 -0.57 -12.08
C ASP A 232 -23.65 -0.29 -12.15
N GLY A 233 -23.17 0.31 -13.25
CA GLY A 233 -21.79 0.77 -13.38
C GLY A 233 -21.45 1.89 -12.38
N GLU A 234 -22.33 2.88 -12.22
CA GLU A 234 -22.13 3.94 -11.22
C GLU A 234 -22.12 3.37 -9.80
N ARG A 235 -22.99 2.41 -9.48
CA ARG A 235 -22.98 1.72 -8.19
C ARG A 235 -21.69 0.93 -7.99
N GLN A 236 -21.22 0.22 -9.00
CA GLN A 236 -19.96 -0.52 -8.97
C GLN A 236 -18.78 0.41 -8.70
N ARG A 237 -18.69 1.55 -9.39
CA ARG A 237 -17.65 2.58 -9.16
C ARG A 237 -17.71 3.13 -7.75
N GLU A 238 -18.91 3.42 -7.25
CA GLU A 238 -19.08 3.87 -5.86
C GLU A 238 -18.59 2.81 -4.86
N MET A 239 -18.86 1.53 -5.09
CA MET A 239 -18.35 0.45 -4.24
C MET A 239 -16.83 0.31 -4.35
N ALA A 240 -16.24 0.49 -5.53
CA ALA A 240 -14.79 0.53 -5.70
C ALA A 240 -14.14 1.68 -4.92
N ARG A 241 -14.75 2.87 -4.92
CA ARG A 241 -14.30 4.02 -4.11
C ARG A 241 -14.39 3.72 -2.62
N ARG A 242 -15.49 3.13 -2.16
CA ARG A 242 -15.64 2.71 -0.75
C ARG A 242 -14.61 1.68 -0.34
N PHE A 243 -14.28 0.74 -1.22
CA PHE A 243 -13.21 -0.21 -0.97
C PHE A 243 -11.86 0.50 -0.80
N GLY A 244 -11.51 1.44 -1.69
CA GLY A 244 -10.29 2.24 -1.56
C GLY A 244 -10.22 2.99 -0.21
N VAL A 245 -11.32 3.64 0.19
CA VAL A 245 -11.41 4.30 1.50
C VAL A 245 -11.20 3.30 2.64
N ASN A 246 -11.90 2.17 2.62
CA ASN A 246 -11.72 1.14 3.64
C ASN A 246 -10.27 0.63 3.70
N LEU A 247 -9.65 0.42 2.56
CA LEU A 247 -8.28 -0.08 2.47
C LEU A 247 -7.29 0.89 3.12
N ILE A 248 -7.37 2.17 2.78
CA ILE A 248 -6.48 3.18 3.35
C ILE A 248 -6.75 3.39 4.84
N MET A 249 -8.03 3.46 5.25
CA MET A 249 -8.39 3.57 6.66
C MET A 249 -7.92 2.33 7.45
N TYR A 250 -7.97 1.14 6.86
CA TYR A 250 -7.46 -0.09 7.47
C TYR A 250 -5.96 -0.01 7.73
N VAL A 251 -5.18 0.43 6.74
CA VAL A 251 -3.73 0.63 6.89
C VAL A 251 -3.41 1.64 7.98
N LEU A 252 -4.03 2.81 7.94
CA LEU A 252 -3.74 3.91 8.87
C LEU A 252 -4.15 3.58 10.31
N THR A 253 -5.28 2.92 10.51
CA THR A 253 -5.75 2.58 11.86
C THR A 253 -5.00 1.39 12.47
N GLY A 254 -4.51 0.47 11.68
CA GLY A 254 -3.68 -0.64 12.14
C GLY A 254 -2.31 -0.17 12.64
N ASN A 255 -1.66 0.74 11.94
CA ASN A 255 -0.42 1.38 12.39
C ASN A 255 -0.60 2.13 13.72
N TYR A 256 -1.71 2.84 13.90
CA TYR A 256 -2.00 3.54 15.15
C TYR A 256 -2.13 2.59 16.35
N LYS A 257 -2.70 1.39 16.17
CA LYS A 257 -2.76 0.37 17.23
C LYS A 257 -1.39 -0.21 17.55
N SER A 258 -0.55 -0.42 16.55
CA SER A 258 0.82 -0.89 16.71
C SER A 258 1.65 0.09 17.53
N ASP A 259 1.55 1.39 17.24
CA ASP A 259 2.22 2.46 18.00
C ASP A 259 1.72 2.54 19.45
N GLN A 260 0.43 2.33 19.71
CA GLN A 260 -0.11 2.32 21.07
C GLN A 260 0.40 1.14 21.91
N VAL A 261 0.71 0.00 21.30
CA VAL A 261 1.30 -1.15 22.00
C VAL A 261 2.78 -0.92 22.30
N HIS A 262 3.49 -0.22 21.43
CA HIS A 262 4.92 0.06 21.62
C HIS A 262 5.21 1.24 22.56
N VAL A 263 4.34 2.25 22.60
CA VAL A 263 4.50 3.41 23.49
C VAL A 263 4.55 3.05 24.98
N PRO A 264 3.68 2.19 25.53
CA PRO A 264 3.81 1.74 26.92
C PRO A 264 5.14 1.02 27.20
N ALA A 265 5.57 0.12 26.30
CA ALA A 265 6.83 -0.61 26.45
C ALA A 265 8.06 0.31 26.36
N LEU A 266 7.98 1.36 25.54
CA LEU A 266 9.04 2.37 25.44
C LEU A 266 9.10 3.25 26.71
N LEU A 267 7.94 3.66 27.21
CA LEU A 267 7.83 4.43 28.45
C LEU A 267 8.28 3.64 29.67
N ASP A 268 8.03 2.34 29.72
CA ASP A 268 8.50 1.46 30.79
C ASP A 268 10.03 1.29 30.75
N ARG A 269 10.63 1.21 29.57
CA ARG A 269 12.10 1.22 29.41
C ARG A 269 12.71 2.54 29.88
N LEU A 270 12.18 3.66 29.47
CA LEU A 270 12.68 4.97 29.89
C LEU A 270 12.57 5.17 31.41
N ARG A 271 11.51 4.70 32.04
CA ARG A 271 11.35 4.71 33.51
C ARG A 271 12.36 3.81 34.23
N GLN A 272 12.72 2.67 33.64
CA GLN A 272 13.72 1.76 34.21
C GLN A 272 15.15 2.33 34.10
N GLU A 273 15.44 3.10 33.07
CA GLU A 273 16.73 3.79 32.93
C GLU A 273 16.90 4.97 33.91
N GLU A 274 15.82 5.68 34.26
CA GLU A 274 15.85 6.76 35.26
C GLU A 274 16.00 6.25 36.71
N VAL A 275 15.66 5.00 37.01
CA VAL A 275 15.78 4.41 38.36
C VAL A 275 17.21 3.88 38.63
N ILE A 276 18.08 3.79 37.62
CA ILE A 276 19.43 3.26 37.73
C ILE A 276 20.48 4.37 37.83
N GLN A 277 20.09 5.66 37.78
CA GLN A 277 20.95 6.81 38.10
C GLN A 277 20.70 7.31 39.53
#